data_1163db2d134049fa0c4ec862d0b7cb2b
#
_entry.id   1163db2d134049fa0c4ec862d0b7cb2b
#
_cell.length_a   1.000
_cell.length_b   1.000
_cell.length_c   1.000
_cell.angle_alpha   90.00
_cell.angle_beta   90.00
_cell.angle_gamma   90.00
#
_symmetry.space_group_name_H-M   'P 1'
#
loop_
_entity.id
_entity.type
_entity.pdbx_description
1 polymer ?
#
loop_
_entity_poly.entity_id
_entity_poly.type
_entity_poly.pdbx_seq_one_letter_code
_entity_poly.pdbx_strand_id
1 'polypeptide(L)'
;MKGPQLGVGQVRHTRLRPERRAFAYPTFFLLLPMRSLHAGGPSELAHNRAGAISFWDRDHGDGRADALAWLDELLAQEGITDAAGEVWLHCYPRVLGYVFKPVSFWYCHRADGTLRAIVVEVNNTFGERHCYLLDAPAWGAEHTARKVFHVSPFCPVEGEYRFRFLLCPDRRRSVARIDYADATGALLQTSVSGELQPATRDALRVVLRRHPLFTFGLIARIHGQAQRLWAARVQVFRKPAAPQAFLTR
;
A
#
# COMPACT_ATOMS: atom_id res chain seq x y z
N MET A 1 13.44 -6.99 13.00
CA MET A 1 13.12 -5.57 13.34
C MET A 1 12.34 -5.59 14.62
N LYS A 2 12.58 -4.66 15.52
CA LYS A 2 11.77 -4.48 16.74
C LYS A 2 11.08 -3.12 16.64
N GLY A 3 9.76 -3.08 16.76
CA GLY A 3 8.94 -1.87 16.69
C GLY A 3 8.72 -1.28 15.29
N PRO A 4 7.91 -0.19 15.21
CA PRO A 4 7.59 0.52 13.97
C PRO A 4 8.82 1.00 13.21
N GLN A 5 8.77 0.91 11.87
CA GLN A 5 9.83 1.40 10.99
C GLN A 5 9.29 2.53 10.11
N LEU A 6 10.15 3.50 9.84
CA LEU A 6 9.97 4.56 8.85
C LEU A 6 10.76 4.19 7.59
N GLY A 7 10.08 4.04 6.47
CA GLY A 7 10.70 3.87 5.16
C GLY A 7 10.84 5.23 4.48
N VAL A 8 12.04 5.58 4.04
CA VAL A 8 12.29 6.82 3.29
C VAL A 8 12.85 6.45 1.92
N GLY A 9 12.22 6.94 0.87
CA GLY A 9 12.61 6.54 -0.48
C GLY A 9 11.82 7.22 -1.58
N GLN A 10 11.35 6.47 -2.56
CA GLN A 10 10.68 7.01 -3.73
C GLN A 10 9.55 6.11 -4.24
N VAL A 11 8.56 6.75 -4.84
CA VAL A 11 7.59 6.11 -5.73
C VAL A 11 8.02 6.35 -7.17
N ARG A 12 7.91 5.30 -7.99
CA ARG A 12 8.10 5.38 -9.44
C ARG A 12 6.86 4.90 -10.14
N HIS A 13 6.47 5.63 -11.18
CA HIS A 13 5.41 5.26 -12.09
C HIS A 13 5.94 5.32 -13.52
N THR A 14 5.69 4.28 -14.29
CA THR A 14 5.99 4.25 -15.71
C THR A 14 4.76 3.74 -16.45
N ARG A 15 4.08 4.62 -17.17
CA ARG A 15 3.08 4.24 -18.16
C ARG A 15 3.81 3.88 -19.43
N LEU A 16 3.50 2.73 -20.01
CA LEU A 16 4.16 2.19 -21.20
C LEU A 16 3.39 2.50 -22.49
N ARG A 17 2.06 2.61 -22.41
CA ARG A 17 1.15 2.82 -23.53
C ARG A 17 0.02 3.81 -23.21
N PRO A 18 -0.56 4.49 -24.22
CA PRO A 18 -0.16 4.53 -25.63
C PRO A 18 1.17 5.24 -25.83
N GLU A 19 1.56 6.12 -24.93
CA GLU A 19 2.79 6.87 -24.92
C GLU A 19 3.56 6.59 -23.61
N ARG A 20 4.87 6.35 -23.73
CA ARG A 20 5.69 6.08 -22.55
C ARG A 20 5.90 7.35 -21.73
N ARG A 21 5.45 7.32 -20.49
CA ARG A 21 5.64 8.39 -19.51
C ARG A 21 6.14 7.83 -18.20
N ALA A 22 7.25 8.34 -17.72
CA ALA A 22 7.83 7.92 -16.45
C ALA A 22 8.02 9.13 -15.53
N PHE A 23 7.74 8.94 -14.25
CA PHE A 23 8.05 9.92 -13.23
C PHE A 23 8.37 9.22 -11.90
N ALA A 24 9.17 9.90 -11.10
CA ALA A 24 9.50 9.46 -9.75
C ALA A 24 9.39 10.66 -8.80
N TYR A 25 9.04 10.38 -7.55
CA TYR A 25 9.00 11.39 -6.52
C TYR A 25 9.40 10.82 -5.16
N PRO A 26 10.03 11.64 -4.30
CA PRO A 26 10.36 11.22 -2.95
C PRO A 26 9.10 10.86 -2.18
N THR A 27 9.22 9.85 -1.33
CA THR A 27 8.13 9.39 -0.47
C THR A 27 8.68 8.91 0.87
N PHE A 28 7.79 8.80 1.84
CA PHE A 28 8.02 8.03 3.04
C PHE A 28 6.76 7.22 3.39
N PHE A 29 6.95 6.14 4.10
CA PHE A 29 5.89 5.23 4.50
C PHE A 29 6.24 4.60 5.86
N LEU A 30 5.27 3.97 6.47
CA LEU A 30 5.46 3.20 7.70
C LEU A 30 5.46 1.70 7.39
N LEU A 31 6.23 0.95 8.15
CA LEU A 31 6.15 -0.50 8.23
C LEU A 31 5.92 -0.85 9.71
N LEU A 32 4.68 -1.25 10.03
CA LEU A 32 4.18 -1.38 11.39
C LEU A 32 4.02 -2.84 11.80
N PRO A 33 4.61 -3.27 12.94
CA PRO A 33 4.36 -4.61 13.49
C PRO A 33 3.03 -4.58 14.26
N MET A 34 1.95 -4.93 13.59
CA MET A 34 0.58 -4.69 14.07
C MET A 34 0.26 -5.47 15.34
N ARG A 35 0.67 -6.76 15.44
CA ARG A 35 0.43 -7.54 16.67
C ARG A 35 1.21 -6.98 17.85
N SER A 36 2.50 -6.67 17.65
CA SER A 36 3.32 -6.04 18.68
C SER A 36 2.79 -4.65 19.08
N LEU A 37 2.29 -3.86 18.12
CA LEU A 37 1.74 -2.53 18.37
C LEU A 37 0.44 -2.59 19.19
N HIS A 38 -0.47 -3.51 18.85
CA HIS A 38 -1.73 -3.73 19.57
C HIS A 38 -1.49 -4.33 20.97
N ALA A 39 -0.45 -5.12 21.15
CA ALA A 39 -0.03 -5.64 22.46
C ALA A 39 0.65 -4.58 23.36
N GLY A 40 0.64 -3.29 22.96
CA GLY A 40 1.27 -2.22 23.74
C GLY A 40 2.80 -2.17 23.62
N GLY A 41 3.36 -2.75 22.57
CA GLY A 41 4.79 -2.69 22.28
C GLY A 41 5.31 -1.25 22.13
N PRO A 42 6.61 -1.03 22.31
CA PRO A 42 7.20 0.31 22.31
C PRO A 42 7.01 1.00 20.97
N SER A 43 6.43 2.20 21.00
CA SER A 43 6.20 3.03 19.82
C SER A 43 6.22 4.50 20.19
N GLU A 44 6.98 5.28 19.42
CA GLU A 44 6.97 6.75 19.49
C GLU A 44 5.98 7.35 18.47
N LEU A 45 5.38 6.52 17.63
CA LEU A 45 4.33 6.91 16.68
C LEU A 45 3.02 7.14 17.42
N ALA A 46 2.29 8.18 17.05
CA ALA A 46 0.92 8.38 17.50
C ALA A 46 -0.01 7.32 16.86
N HIS A 47 -0.49 6.36 17.66
CA HIS A 47 -1.43 5.31 17.24
C HIS A 47 -2.82 5.62 17.79
N ASN A 48 -3.83 5.63 16.90
CA ASN A 48 -5.24 5.97 17.19
C ASN A 48 -5.43 7.28 17.97
N ARG A 49 -4.50 8.20 17.82
CA ARG A 49 -4.54 9.53 18.44
C ARG A 49 -3.92 10.57 17.52
N ALA A 50 -4.27 11.84 17.75
CA ALA A 50 -3.73 12.95 16.98
C ALA A 50 -2.21 13.06 17.13
N GLY A 51 -1.55 13.43 16.04
CA GLY A 51 -0.11 13.67 15.96
C GLY A 51 0.25 14.26 14.61
N ALA A 52 1.43 14.89 14.54
CA ALA A 52 1.91 15.44 13.27
C ALA A 52 2.12 14.36 12.20
N ILE A 53 2.59 13.18 12.61
CA ILE A 53 2.52 11.93 11.86
C ILE A 53 1.82 10.92 12.76
N SER A 54 0.74 10.27 12.28
CA SER A 54 -0.04 9.32 13.06
C SER A 54 -0.55 8.17 12.20
N PHE A 55 -0.81 7.05 12.86
CA PHE A 55 -1.46 5.89 12.30
C PHE A 55 -2.82 5.69 12.97
N TRP A 56 -3.82 5.35 12.19
CA TRP A 56 -5.18 5.08 12.68
C TRP A 56 -5.69 3.79 12.06
N ASP A 57 -6.10 2.84 12.90
CA ASP A 57 -6.65 1.56 12.46
C ASP A 57 -7.85 1.75 11.52
N ARG A 58 -8.75 2.66 11.86
CA ARG A 58 -9.96 2.97 11.06
C ARG A 58 -9.69 3.45 9.63
N ASP A 59 -8.46 3.80 9.31
CA ASP A 59 -8.08 4.14 7.94
C ASP A 59 -7.89 2.89 7.08
N HIS A 60 -7.81 1.71 7.68
CA HIS A 60 -7.49 0.44 7.04
C HIS A 60 -8.62 -0.57 7.16
N GLY A 61 -8.51 -1.69 6.42
CA GLY A 61 -9.48 -2.76 6.43
C GLY A 61 -10.87 -2.28 6.01
N ASP A 62 -11.88 -2.67 6.75
CA ASP A 62 -13.28 -2.22 6.56
C ASP A 62 -13.60 -0.89 7.24
N GLY A 63 -12.62 -0.26 7.91
CA GLY A 63 -12.78 1.02 8.58
C GLY A 63 -13.16 0.93 10.05
N ARG A 64 -13.20 -0.27 10.64
CA ARG A 64 -13.45 -0.46 12.08
C ARG A 64 -12.28 0.04 12.95
N ALA A 65 -12.52 0.11 14.26
CA ALA A 65 -11.55 0.62 15.23
C ALA A 65 -10.32 -0.29 15.42
N ASP A 66 -10.42 -1.57 15.08
CA ASP A 66 -9.35 -2.56 15.16
C ASP A 66 -9.12 -3.19 13.79
N ALA A 67 -8.12 -2.70 13.08
CA ALA A 67 -7.77 -3.18 11.75
C ALA A 67 -7.08 -4.55 11.77
N LEU A 68 -6.46 -4.92 12.90
CA LEU A 68 -5.84 -6.23 13.05
C LEU A 68 -6.89 -7.33 13.24
N ALA A 69 -7.92 -7.08 14.07
CA ALA A 69 -9.05 -8.00 14.23
C ALA A 69 -9.79 -8.21 12.91
N TRP A 70 -10.00 -7.13 12.13
CA TRP A 70 -10.55 -7.25 10.78
C TRP A 70 -9.72 -8.17 9.89
N LEU A 71 -8.39 -8.01 9.90
CA LEU A 71 -7.50 -8.82 9.08
C LEU A 71 -7.55 -10.30 9.49
N ASP A 72 -7.53 -10.58 10.81
CA ASP A 72 -7.60 -11.95 11.33
C ASP A 72 -8.91 -12.64 10.94
N GLU A 73 -10.04 -11.92 10.99
CA GLU A 73 -11.34 -12.41 10.52
C GLU A 73 -11.32 -12.69 9.00
N LEU A 74 -10.75 -11.75 8.21
CA LEU A 74 -10.63 -11.92 6.76
C LEU A 74 -9.80 -13.16 6.40
N LEU A 75 -8.65 -13.34 7.05
CA LEU A 75 -7.79 -14.51 6.81
C LEU A 75 -8.49 -15.81 7.20
N ALA A 76 -9.22 -15.82 8.33
CA ALA A 76 -9.99 -16.99 8.77
C ALA A 76 -11.12 -17.35 7.78
N GLN A 77 -11.85 -16.36 7.28
CA GLN A 77 -12.88 -16.54 6.25
C GLN A 77 -12.29 -17.14 4.94
N GLU A 78 -11.05 -16.79 4.62
CA GLU A 78 -10.32 -17.31 3.47
C GLU A 78 -9.60 -18.64 3.75
N GLY A 79 -9.80 -19.25 4.93
CA GLY A 79 -9.20 -20.53 5.31
C GLY A 79 -7.72 -20.45 5.69
N ILE A 80 -7.19 -19.25 5.95
CA ILE A 80 -5.81 -19.04 6.39
C ILE A 80 -5.80 -18.96 7.92
N THR A 81 -5.52 -20.07 8.59
CA THR A 81 -5.54 -20.19 10.06
C THR A 81 -4.14 -20.26 10.67
N ASP A 82 -3.10 -20.34 9.84
CA ASP A 82 -1.70 -20.52 10.25
C ASP A 82 -0.86 -19.23 10.18
N ALA A 83 -1.50 -18.05 10.07
CA ALA A 83 -0.85 -16.73 10.05
C ALA A 83 -0.76 -16.11 11.46
N ALA A 84 -0.37 -16.91 12.46
CA ALA A 84 -0.35 -16.50 13.87
C ALA A 84 0.88 -15.67 14.27
N GLY A 85 1.84 -15.49 13.39
CA GLY A 85 3.05 -14.67 13.60
C GLY A 85 2.78 -13.18 13.44
N GLU A 86 3.84 -12.38 13.42
CA GLU A 86 3.71 -10.92 13.26
C GLU A 86 3.08 -10.55 11.92
N VAL A 87 2.26 -9.52 11.95
CA VAL A 87 1.69 -8.87 10.76
C VAL A 87 2.40 -7.53 10.55
N TRP A 88 3.10 -7.39 9.43
CA TRP A 88 3.73 -6.13 9.06
C TRP A 88 2.86 -5.37 8.08
N LEU A 89 2.38 -4.19 8.48
CA LEU A 89 1.59 -3.30 7.63
C LEU A 89 2.49 -2.23 7.01
N HIS A 90 2.65 -2.28 5.69
CA HIS A 90 3.26 -1.22 4.90
C HIS A 90 2.16 -0.24 4.46
N CYS A 91 2.18 0.97 4.98
CA CYS A 91 1.13 1.96 4.71
C CYS A 91 1.65 3.40 4.71
N TYR A 92 0.85 4.32 4.18
CA TYR A 92 1.06 5.75 4.35
C TYR A 92 0.40 6.25 5.64
N PRO A 93 1.12 7.04 6.47
CA PRO A 93 0.54 7.62 7.68
C PRO A 93 -0.38 8.81 7.37
N ARG A 94 -1.14 9.24 8.37
CA ARG A 94 -1.68 10.59 8.40
C ARG A 94 -0.56 11.59 8.64
N VAL A 95 -0.54 12.65 7.86
CA VAL A 95 0.35 13.80 8.03
C VAL A 95 -0.54 15.02 8.31
N LEU A 96 -0.35 15.65 9.46
CA LEU A 96 -1.15 16.78 9.94
C LEU A 96 -2.67 16.50 9.89
N GLY A 97 -3.05 15.25 10.25
CA GLY A 97 -4.44 14.79 10.31
C GLY A 97 -5.01 14.27 8.99
N TYR A 98 -4.35 14.48 7.86
CA TYR A 98 -4.82 14.03 6.55
C TYR A 98 -4.09 12.79 6.05
N VAL A 99 -4.82 11.81 5.50
CA VAL A 99 -4.26 10.60 4.91
C VAL A 99 -4.64 10.47 3.44
N PHE A 100 -3.66 10.09 2.63
CA PHE A 100 -3.88 9.59 1.27
C PHE A 100 -3.07 8.29 1.11
N LYS A 101 -3.80 7.18 0.99
CA LYS A 101 -3.21 5.84 0.95
C LYS A 101 -3.79 5.04 -0.22
N PRO A 102 -3.24 5.18 -1.43
CA PRO A 102 -3.76 4.48 -2.60
C PRO A 102 -3.61 2.97 -2.48
N VAL A 103 -2.60 2.50 -1.76
CA VAL A 103 -2.36 1.09 -1.51
C VAL A 103 -1.68 0.87 -0.17
N SER A 104 -2.02 -0.23 0.51
CA SER A 104 -1.34 -0.73 1.70
C SER A 104 -1.09 -2.23 1.54
N PHE A 105 -0.04 -2.75 2.18
CA PHE A 105 0.32 -4.16 2.08
C PHE A 105 0.43 -4.75 3.48
N TRP A 106 -0.32 -5.82 3.72
CA TRP A 106 -0.34 -6.58 4.96
C TRP A 106 0.48 -7.85 4.76
N TYR A 107 1.66 -7.92 5.33
CA TYR A 107 2.54 -9.09 5.27
C TYR A 107 2.26 -9.97 6.49
N CYS A 108 1.52 -11.04 6.30
CA CYS A 108 1.08 -11.94 7.35
C CYS A 108 2.05 -13.11 7.48
N HIS A 109 2.62 -13.32 8.67
CA HIS A 109 3.62 -14.35 8.91
C HIS A 109 3.07 -15.49 9.75
N ARG A 110 3.67 -16.67 9.61
CA ARG A 110 3.51 -17.79 10.55
C ARG A 110 4.24 -17.51 11.85
N ALA A 111 4.00 -18.34 12.85
CA ALA A 111 4.67 -18.26 14.14
C ALA A 111 6.20 -18.42 14.05
N ASP A 112 6.68 -19.15 13.05
CA ASP A 112 8.11 -19.33 12.76
C ASP A 112 8.75 -18.14 12.02
N GLY A 113 7.94 -17.11 11.70
CA GLY A 113 8.38 -15.91 10.97
C GLY A 113 8.42 -16.06 9.46
N THR A 114 7.99 -17.19 8.90
CA THR A 114 7.84 -17.33 7.43
C THR A 114 6.62 -16.57 6.93
N LEU A 115 6.70 -16.02 5.71
CA LEU A 115 5.61 -15.29 5.09
C LEU A 115 4.50 -16.29 4.69
N ARG A 116 3.27 -16.04 5.16
CA ARG A 116 2.11 -16.90 4.92
C ARG A 116 1.15 -16.34 3.88
N ALA A 117 0.87 -15.05 3.96
CA ALA A 117 -0.04 -14.39 3.04
C ALA A 117 0.34 -12.92 2.90
N ILE A 118 -0.06 -12.30 1.76
CA ILE A 118 -0.04 -10.86 1.61
C ILE A 118 -1.45 -10.41 1.22
N VAL A 119 -2.01 -9.45 1.98
CA VAL A 119 -3.23 -8.75 1.58
C VAL A 119 -2.85 -7.40 1.02
N VAL A 120 -3.21 -7.15 -0.23
CA VAL A 120 -2.98 -5.88 -0.92
C VAL A 120 -4.28 -5.08 -0.86
N GLU A 121 -4.33 -4.07 0.00
CA GLU A 121 -5.46 -3.18 0.18
C GLU A 121 -5.35 -1.99 -0.76
N VAL A 122 -6.24 -1.90 -1.75
CA VAL A 122 -6.25 -0.84 -2.76
C VAL A 122 -7.42 0.11 -2.51
N ASN A 123 -7.14 1.41 -2.51
CA ASN A 123 -8.15 2.45 -2.34
C ASN A 123 -8.20 3.33 -3.61
N ASN A 124 -9.40 3.74 -4.01
CA ASN A 124 -9.57 4.70 -5.07
C ASN A 124 -9.90 6.10 -4.51
N THR A 125 -9.99 7.10 -5.41
CA THR A 125 -10.35 8.47 -5.04
C THR A 125 -11.85 8.67 -4.82
N PHE A 126 -12.65 7.64 -5.00
CA PHE A 126 -14.12 7.67 -4.80
C PHE A 126 -14.53 7.18 -3.40
N GLY A 127 -13.55 6.89 -2.52
CA GLY A 127 -13.79 6.38 -1.17
C GLY A 127 -14.06 4.88 -1.11
N GLU A 128 -13.86 4.16 -2.21
CA GLU A 128 -14.02 2.70 -2.26
C GLU A 128 -12.69 1.99 -2.01
N ARG A 129 -12.80 0.75 -1.53
CA ARG A 129 -11.68 -0.12 -1.19
C ARG A 129 -11.91 -1.53 -1.69
N HIS A 130 -10.84 -2.20 -2.08
CA HIS A 130 -10.84 -3.60 -2.48
C HIS A 130 -9.51 -4.26 -2.08
N CYS A 131 -9.57 -5.54 -1.69
CA CYS A 131 -8.40 -6.31 -1.28
C CYS A 131 -8.07 -7.40 -2.29
N TYR A 132 -6.78 -7.66 -2.49
CA TYR A 132 -6.27 -8.82 -3.21
C TYR A 132 -5.49 -9.68 -2.23
N LEU A 133 -5.83 -10.97 -2.15
CA LEU A 133 -5.15 -11.93 -1.30
C LEU A 133 -4.17 -12.75 -2.13
N LEU A 134 -2.90 -12.70 -1.75
CA LEU A 134 -1.85 -13.54 -2.30
C LEU A 134 -1.57 -14.65 -1.29
N ASP A 135 -1.90 -15.88 -1.66
CA ASP A 135 -1.74 -17.05 -0.81
C ASP A 135 -0.34 -17.65 -0.98
N ALA A 136 0.30 -18.00 0.13
CA ALA A 136 1.65 -18.55 0.19
C ALA A 136 2.70 -17.84 -0.71
N PRO A 137 2.78 -16.49 -0.65
CA PRO A 137 3.71 -15.75 -1.50
C PRO A 137 5.15 -15.95 -1.04
N ALA A 138 6.08 -15.81 -1.99
CA ALA A 138 7.52 -15.80 -1.70
C ALA A 138 8.13 -14.43 -2.02
N TRP A 139 9.09 -14.01 -1.20
CA TRP A 139 9.84 -12.79 -1.46
C TRP A 139 10.59 -12.88 -2.80
N GLY A 140 10.45 -11.83 -3.62
CA GLY A 140 11.07 -11.75 -4.95
C GLY A 140 10.28 -12.44 -6.07
N ALA A 141 9.37 -13.35 -5.76
CA ALA A 141 8.51 -13.99 -6.74
C ALA A 141 7.44 -13.02 -7.27
N GLU A 142 6.98 -13.29 -8.48
CA GLU A 142 5.84 -12.59 -9.07
C GLU A 142 4.54 -13.33 -8.75
N HIS A 143 3.54 -12.57 -8.32
CA HIS A 143 2.20 -13.05 -8.02
C HIS A 143 1.19 -12.28 -8.83
N THR A 144 0.18 -12.94 -9.37
CA THR A 144 -0.83 -12.33 -10.22
C THR A 144 -2.20 -12.34 -9.56
N ALA A 145 -2.99 -11.31 -9.83
CA ALA A 145 -4.40 -11.29 -9.51
C ALA A 145 -5.18 -10.58 -10.61
N ARG A 146 -6.39 -11.07 -10.91
CA ARG A 146 -7.27 -10.43 -11.89
C ARG A 146 -7.68 -9.04 -11.39
N LYS A 147 -7.51 -8.02 -12.23
CA LYS A 147 -7.93 -6.66 -11.88
C LYS A 147 -9.46 -6.54 -11.98
N VAL A 148 -10.11 -6.39 -10.82
CA VAL A 148 -11.57 -6.26 -10.71
C VAL A 148 -12.01 -4.89 -10.18
N PHE A 149 -11.07 -4.07 -9.70
CA PHE A 149 -11.35 -2.81 -9.01
C PHE A 149 -10.94 -1.59 -9.83
N HIS A 150 -11.84 -0.59 -9.90
CA HIS A 150 -11.59 0.67 -10.61
C HIS A 150 -10.77 1.63 -9.75
N VAL A 151 -9.54 1.90 -10.16
CA VAL A 151 -8.61 2.77 -9.43
C VAL A 151 -8.39 4.11 -10.15
N SER A 152 -8.36 4.08 -11.49
CA SER A 152 -8.06 5.25 -12.30
C SER A 152 -8.95 5.30 -13.53
N PRO A 153 -9.48 6.48 -13.89
CA PRO A 153 -10.28 6.63 -15.11
C PRO A 153 -9.50 6.39 -16.40
N PHE A 154 -8.18 6.31 -16.35
CA PHE A 154 -7.33 6.05 -17.51
C PHE A 154 -6.88 4.60 -17.64
N CYS A 155 -7.47 3.70 -16.85
CA CYS A 155 -7.20 2.26 -16.89
C CYS A 155 -8.52 1.50 -16.81
N PRO A 156 -8.80 0.59 -17.76
CA PRO A 156 -10.02 -0.24 -17.71
C PRO A 156 -9.99 -1.20 -16.50
N VAL A 157 -11.17 -1.75 -16.17
CA VAL A 157 -11.31 -2.80 -15.15
C VAL A 157 -11.26 -4.15 -15.86
N GLU A 158 -10.08 -4.52 -16.32
CA GLU A 158 -9.76 -5.77 -17.02
C GLU A 158 -8.29 -6.11 -16.85
N GLY A 159 -7.87 -7.28 -17.33
CA GLY A 159 -6.46 -7.70 -17.25
C GLY A 159 -6.05 -8.11 -15.83
N GLU A 160 -4.77 -7.97 -15.54
CA GLU A 160 -4.17 -8.48 -14.32
C GLU A 160 -3.20 -7.50 -13.67
N TYR A 161 -3.11 -7.57 -12.37
CA TYR A 161 -2.00 -7.04 -11.60
C TYR A 161 -0.94 -8.11 -11.40
N ARG A 162 0.34 -7.69 -11.48
CA ARG A 162 1.50 -8.49 -11.12
C ARG A 162 2.21 -7.83 -9.96
N PHE A 163 2.25 -8.54 -8.84
CA PHE A 163 2.85 -8.06 -7.60
C PHE A 163 4.20 -8.71 -7.40
N ARG A 164 5.17 -7.90 -6.97
CA ARG A 164 6.48 -8.40 -6.53
C ARG A 164 6.93 -7.62 -5.32
N PHE A 165 7.28 -8.34 -4.26
CA PHE A 165 7.71 -7.77 -2.99
C PHE A 165 9.12 -8.22 -2.67
N LEU A 166 9.94 -7.27 -2.22
CA LEU A 166 11.31 -7.52 -1.80
C LEU A 166 11.52 -6.88 -0.44
N LEU A 167 12.03 -7.67 0.48
CA LEU A 167 12.59 -7.19 1.73
C LEU A 167 14.02 -7.69 1.77
N CYS A 168 15.02 -6.78 1.77
CA CYS A 168 16.41 -7.15 1.81
C CYS A 168 16.71 -8.02 3.04
N PRO A 169 17.64 -8.98 2.98
CA PRO A 169 17.96 -9.89 4.09
C PRO A 169 18.34 -9.16 5.39
N ASP A 170 19.03 -8.03 5.30
CA ASP A 170 19.35 -7.14 6.42
C ASP A 170 18.14 -6.34 6.91
N ARG A 171 16.98 -6.46 6.22
CA ARG A 171 15.74 -5.72 6.47
C ARG A 171 15.90 -4.20 6.49
N ARG A 172 16.91 -3.68 5.79
CA ARG A 172 17.15 -2.23 5.66
C ARG A 172 16.45 -1.61 4.46
N ARG A 173 15.96 -2.40 3.53
CA ARG A 173 15.29 -1.90 2.33
C ARG A 173 14.07 -2.74 2.00
N SER A 174 12.98 -2.04 1.69
CA SER A 174 11.73 -2.63 1.21
C SER A 174 11.42 -2.12 -0.18
N VAL A 175 10.91 -3.02 -1.04
CA VAL A 175 10.35 -2.68 -2.37
C VAL A 175 9.04 -3.41 -2.53
N ALA A 176 7.99 -2.67 -2.90
CA ALA A 176 6.74 -3.22 -3.40
C ALA A 176 6.53 -2.74 -4.82
N ARG A 177 6.30 -3.65 -5.76
CA ARG A 177 6.06 -3.38 -7.17
C ARG A 177 4.70 -3.93 -7.57
N ILE A 178 3.96 -3.13 -8.30
CA ILE A 178 2.67 -3.47 -8.91
C ILE A 178 2.76 -3.10 -10.38
N ASP A 179 2.72 -4.09 -11.24
CA ASP A 179 2.58 -3.91 -12.68
C ASP A 179 1.15 -4.22 -13.08
N TYR A 180 0.62 -3.47 -14.02
CA TYR A 180 -0.69 -3.70 -14.60
C TYR A 180 -0.53 -4.04 -16.08
N ALA A 181 -1.15 -5.13 -16.49
CA ALA A 181 -1.20 -5.59 -17.87
C ALA A 181 -2.65 -5.83 -18.29
N ASP A 182 -2.98 -5.44 -19.53
CA ASP A 182 -4.22 -5.77 -20.21
C ASP A 182 -3.97 -6.84 -21.31
N ALA A 183 -4.98 -7.15 -22.11
CA ALA A 183 -4.89 -8.14 -23.18
C ALA A 183 -3.79 -7.83 -24.23
N THR A 184 -3.35 -6.57 -24.34
CA THR A 184 -2.30 -6.14 -25.27
C THR A 184 -0.92 -6.07 -24.62
N GLY A 185 -0.79 -6.45 -23.34
CA GLY A 185 0.45 -6.54 -22.60
C GLY A 185 0.61 -5.49 -21.49
N ALA A 186 1.84 -5.24 -21.06
CA ALA A 186 2.11 -4.32 -19.95
C ALA A 186 1.69 -2.87 -20.26
N LEU A 187 0.94 -2.27 -19.35
CA LEU A 187 0.40 -0.91 -19.46
C LEU A 187 1.02 0.06 -18.46
N LEU A 188 1.13 -0.35 -17.20
CA LEU A 188 1.62 0.49 -16.11
C LEU A 188 2.55 -0.30 -15.21
N GLN A 189 3.66 0.30 -14.81
CA GLN A 189 4.59 -0.22 -13.82
C GLN A 189 4.70 0.79 -12.69
N THR A 190 4.46 0.33 -11.47
CA THR A 190 4.52 1.16 -10.27
C THR A 190 5.35 0.48 -9.22
N SER A 191 6.20 1.24 -8.53
CA SER A 191 6.91 0.73 -7.36
C SER A 191 7.02 1.78 -6.28
N VAL A 192 6.99 1.33 -5.03
CA VAL A 192 7.42 2.08 -3.87
C VAL A 192 8.62 1.37 -3.26
N SER A 193 9.67 2.11 -3.00
CA SER A 193 10.88 1.57 -2.38
C SER A 193 11.44 2.56 -1.37
N GLY A 194 12.06 2.06 -0.30
CA GLY A 194 12.68 2.92 0.70
C GLY A 194 13.63 2.17 1.62
N GLU A 195 14.54 2.93 2.21
CA GLU A 195 15.39 2.47 3.30
C GLU A 195 14.61 2.54 4.61
N LEU A 196 14.70 1.48 5.39
CA LEU A 196 13.98 1.32 6.64
C LEU A 196 14.87 1.73 7.82
N GLN A 197 14.32 2.52 8.72
CA GLN A 197 14.94 2.93 9.98
C GLN A 197 13.88 2.92 11.08
N PRO A 198 14.27 2.83 12.36
CA PRO A 198 13.30 2.93 13.44
C PRO A 198 12.49 4.23 13.35
N ALA A 199 11.17 4.13 13.51
CA ALA A 199 10.27 5.27 13.49
C ALA A 199 10.33 6.07 14.81
N THR A 200 11.52 6.55 15.17
CA THR A 200 11.72 7.39 16.34
C THR A 200 11.10 8.77 16.14
N ARG A 201 10.82 9.46 17.25
CA ARG A 201 10.26 10.80 17.22
C ARG A 201 11.13 11.77 16.40
N ASP A 202 12.45 11.63 16.48
CA ASP A 202 13.37 12.49 15.74
C ASP A 202 13.37 12.14 14.24
N ALA A 203 13.37 10.86 13.87
CA ALA A 203 13.24 10.44 12.47
C ALA A 203 11.91 10.94 11.85
N LEU A 204 10.80 10.84 12.59
CA LEU A 204 9.49 11.36 12.17
C LEU A 204 9.50 12.89 12.02
N ARG A 205 10.17 13.62 12.91
CA ARG A 205 10.33 15.09 12.80
C ARG A 205 11.17 15.48 11.59
N VAL A 206 12.27 14.77 11.35
CA VAL A 206 13.15 15.03 10.19
C VAL A 206 12.40 14.82 8.88
N VAL A 207 11.67 13.71 8.74
CA VAL A 207 10.92 13.44 7.50
C VAL A 207 9.77 14.44 7.30
N LEU A 208 9.09 14.86 8.36
CA LEU A 208 8.05 15.88 8.29
C LEU A 208 8.61 17.24 7.82
N ARG A 209 9.77 17.66 8.33
CA ARG A 209 10.43 18.91 7.89
C ARG A 209 10.85 18.84 6.42
N ARG A 210 11.30 17.68 5.94
CA ARG A 210 11.69 17.47 4.52
C ARG A 210 10.48 17.38 3.60
N HIS A 211 9.33 16.96 4.12
CA HIS A 211 8.10 16.72 3.34
C HIS A 211 6.86 17.32 4.02
N PRO A 212 6.84 18.62 4.35
CA PRO A 212 5.77 19.23 5.16
C PRO A 212 4.39 19.15 4.53
N LEU A 213 4.32 19.17 3.22
CA LEU A 213 3.07 19.06 2.43
C LEU A 213 2.98 17.73 1.68
N PHE A 214 3.54 16.67 2.24
CA PHE A 214 3.65 15.36 1.59
C PHE A 214 2.34 14.90 0.95
N THR A 215 1.26 14.84 1.73
CA THR A 215 -0.02 14.34 1.28
C THR A 215 -0.66 15.26 0.23
N PHE A 216 -0.61 16.58 0.44
CA PHE A 216 -1.11 17.56 -0.52
C PHE A 216 -0.30 17.54 -1.83
N GLY A 217 1.02 17.45 -1.73
CA GLY A 217 1.91 17.32 -2.90
C GLY A 217 1.65 16.05 -3.69
N LEU A 218 1.33 14.95 -3.03
CA LEU A 218 0.96 13.69 -3.68
C LEU A 218 -0.36 13.83 -4.45
N ILE A 219 -1.39 14.42 -3.84
CA ILE A 219 -2.68 14.68 -4.48
C ILE A 219 -2.51 15.62 -5.68
N ALA A 220 -1.80 16.73 -5.51
CA ALA A 220 -1.55 17.69 -6.59
C ALA A 220 -0.86 17.02 -7.79
N ARG A 221 0.11 16.13 -7.54
CA ARG A 221 0.79 15.36 -8.60
C ARG A 221 -0.15 14.39 -9.30
N ILE A 222 -1.01 13.68 -8.56
CA ILE A 222 -2.00 12.77 -9.16
C ILE A 222 -2.95 13.53 -10.08
N HIS A 223 -3.50 14.66 -9.62
CA HIS A 223 -4.38 15.49 -10.45
C HIS A 223 -3.65 16.10 -11.65
N GLY A 224 -2.42 16.60 -11.47
CA GLY A 224 -1.60 17.09 -12.56
C GLY A 224 -1.28 16.02 -13.62
N GLN A 225 -1.02 14.78 -13.21
CA GLN A 225 -0.86 13.67 -14.14
C GLN A 225 -2.18 13.31 -14.84
N ALA A 226 -3.30 13.31 -14.12
CA ALA A 226 -4.62 13.10 -14.71
C ALA A 226 -4.95 14.14 -15.78
N GLN A 227 -4.68 15.44 -15.50
CA GLN A 227 -4.85 16.53 -16.47
C GLN A 227 -3.97 16.35 -17.72
N ARG A 228 -2.70 15.93 -17.52
CA ARG A 228 -1.78 15.66 -18.65
C ARG A 228 -2.26 14.50 -19.53
N LEU A 229 -2.79 13.42 -18.92
CA LEU A 229 -3.34 12.30 -19.66
C LEU A 229 -4.62 12.71 -20.42
N TRP A 230 -5.46 13.51 -19.79
CA TRP A 230 -6.65 14.05 -20.43
C TRP A 230 -6.31 14.97 -21.62
N ALA A 231 -5.35 15.89 -21.46
CA ALA A 231 -4.86 16.76 -22.52
C ALA A 231 -4.21 15.97 -23.67
N ALA A 232 -3.58 14.82 -23.37
CA ALA A 232 -3.04 13.89 -24.37
C ALA A 232 -4.13 12.98 -24.99
N ARG A 233 -5.42 13.24 -24.74
CA ARG A 233 -6.58 12.48 -25.26
C ARG A 233 -6.49 10.98 -24.97
N VAL A 234 -5.87 10.58 -23.84
CA VAL A 234 -5.91 9.19 -23.38
C VAL A 234 -7.35 8.82 -23.06
N GLN A 235 -7.77 7.64 -23.50
CA GLN A 235 -9.13 7.15 -23.29
C GLN A 235 -9.52 7.19 -21.81
N VAL A 236 -10.71 7.72 -21.54
CA VAL A 236 -11.32 7.80 -20.22
C VAL A 236 -12.39 6.73 -20.10
N PHE A 237 -12.29 5.89 -19.08
CA PHE A 237 -13.24 4.82 -18.79
C PHE A 237 -14.19 5.27 -17.69
N ARG A 238 -15.50 5.04 -17.90
CA ARG A 238 -16.51 5.26 -16.84
C ARG A 238 -16.24 4.29 -15.68
N LYS A 239 -16.45 4.77 -14.48
CA LYS A 239 -16.38 3.93 -13.27
C LYS A 239 -17.55 2.93 -13.29
N PRO A 240 -17.29 1.61 -13.30
CA PRO A 240 -18.34 0.59 -13.15
C PRO A 240 -18.83 0.54 -11.69
N ALA A 241 -19.85 -0.27 -11.42
CA ALA A 241 -20.22 -0.63 -10.06
C ALA A 241 -19.02 -1.26 -9.33
N ALA A 242 -18.91 -1.01 -8.03
CA ALA A 242 -17.89 -1.64 -7.22
C ALA A 242 -18.05 -3.18 -7.23
N PRO A 243 -16.96 -3.94 -7.11
CA PRO A 243 -17.03 -5.39 -6.96
C PRO A 243 -17.93 -5.76 -5.77
N GLN A 244 -18.79 -6.79 -5.94
CA GLN A 244 -19.63 -7.28 -4.84
C GLN A 244 -18.79 -7.88 -3.70
N ALA A 245 -17.73 -8.60 -4.05
CA ALA A 245 -16.80 -9.14 -3.08
C ALA A 245 -15.78 -8.07 -2.66
N PHE A 246 -15.51 -7.97 -1.37
CA PHE A 246 -14.49 -7.07 -0.81
C PHE A 246 -13.06 -7.55 -1.12
N LEU A 247 -12.89 -8.84 -1.43
CA LEU A 247 -11.62 -9.49 -1.66
C LEU A 247 -11.64 -10.34 -2.94
N THR A 248 -10.49 -10.39 -3.62
CA THR A 248 -10.18 -11.29 -4.75
C THR A 248 -8.89 -12.05 -4.46
N ARG A 249 -8.87 -13.34 -4.80
CA ARG A 249 -7.66 -14.18 -4.86
C ARG A 249 -7.01 -14.16 -6.23
#